data_d1fb7c0eabbc0b0fc36ee8d1eecd0001
#
_entry.id   d1fb7c0eabbc0b0fc36ee8d1eecd0001
#
_cell.length_a   1.000
_cell.length_b   1.000
_cell.length_c   1.000
_cell.angle_alpha   90.00
_cell.angle_beta   90.00
_cell.angle_gamma   90.00
#
_symmetry.space_group_name_H-M   'P 1'
#
loop_
_entity.id
_entity.type
_entity.pdbx_description
1 polymer ?
#
loop_
_entity_poly.entity_id
_entity_poly.type
_entity_poly.pdbx_seq_one_letter_code
_entity_poly.pdbx_strand_id
1 'polypeptide(L)'
;MVRIEAIPISKIRRPLFRQNDQTKVAALMESIQAIGLQEPIDVLEVDGEYYGFSGCHRYEACSRLEQETILCRVRRAPRSVLQRHLA
;
A
#
# COMPACT_ATOMS: atom_id res chain seq x y z
N MET A 1 -1.70 6.03 -17.04
CA MET A 1 -1.31 4.64 -17.24
C MET A 1 -1.08 3.97 -15.89
N VAL A 2 -1.53 2.74 -15.74
CA VAL A 2 -1.41 1.98 -14.50
C VAL A 2 -0.40 0.86 -14.70
N ARG A 3 0.49 0.65 -13.74
CA ARG A 3 1.46 -0.44 -13.79
C ARG A 3 1.48 -1.19 -12.45
N ILE A 4 1.80 -2.47 -12.50
CA ILE A 4 1.96 -3.31 -11.31
C ILE A 4 3.46 -3.43 -11.03
N GLU A 5 3.86 -3.10 -9.81
CA GLU A 5 5.26 -3.01 -9.47
C GLU A 5 5.48 -3.29 -7.99
N ALA A 6 6.56 -3.98 -7.65
CA ALA A 6 6.97 -4.18 -6.26
C ALA A 6 7.73 -2.94 -5.80
N ILE A 7 7.23 -2.26 -4.78
CA ILE A 7 7.81 -1.01 -4.28
C ILE A 7 8.29 -1.21 -2.85
N PRO A 8 9.48 -0.69 -2.50
CA PRO A 8 9.94 -0.77 -1.11
C PRO A 8 8.91 -0.13 -0.17
N ILE A 9 8.54 -0.85 0.87
CA ILE A 9 7.54 -0.38 1.84
C ILE A 9 7.94 0.97 2.43
N SER A 10 9.23 1.16 2.68
CA SER A 10 9.76 2.40 3.26
C SER A 10 9.57 3.62 2.36
N LYS A 11 9.32 3.42 1.07
CA LYS A 11 9.13 4.52 0.12
C LYS A 11 7.67 4.91 -0.06
N ILE A 12 6.75 4.17 0.53
CA ILE A 12 5.32 4.46 0.41
C ILE A 12 4.90 5.36 1.57
N ARG A 13 4.40 6.54 1.25
CA ARG A 13 3.87 7.48 2.23
C ARG A 13 2.42 7.14 2.54
N ARG A 14 2.07 7.17 3.81
CA ARG A 14 0.70 6.87 4.29
C ARG A 14 0.16 8.12 4.98
N PRO A 15 -0.30 9.12 4.22
CA PRO A 15 -0.69 10.42 4.80
C PRO A 15 -1.94 10.35 5.66
N LEU A 16 -2.77 9.32 5.46
CA LEU A 16 -3.97 9.11 6.27
C LEU A 16 -3.75 7.94 7.22
N PHE A 17 -3.88 8.19 8.51
CA PHE A 17 -3.78 7.15 9.52
C PHE A 17 -5.13 6.48 9.71
N ARG A 18 -5.15 5.15 9.75
CA ARG A 18 -6.33 4.36 10.04
C ARG A 18 -5.99 3.26 11.04
N GLN A 19 -6.93 3.01 11.94
CA GLN A 19 -6.83 1.87 12.84
C GLN A 19 -7.43 0.66 12.13
N ASN A 20 -6.60 -0.35 11.87
CA ASN A 20 -7.02 -1.55 11.16
C ASN A 20 -7.62 -2.59 12.11
N ASP A 21 -8.46 -3.45 11.56
CA ASP A 21 -8.98 -4.61 12.29
C ASP A 21 -7.86 -5.65 12.42
N GLN A 22 -7.39 -5.87 13.63
CA GLN A 22 -6.24 -6.75 13.88
C GLN A 22 -6.52 -8.21 13.54
N THR A 23 -7.77 -8.64 13.62
CA THR A 23 -8.16 -9.99 13.21
C THR A 23 -7.97 -10.17 11.71
N LYS A 24 -8.35 -9.17 10.93
CA LYS A 24 -8.16 -9.19 9.48
C LYS A 24 -6.68 -9.11 9.11
N VAL A 25 -5.92 -8.31 9.84
CA VAL A 25 -4.47 -8.22 9.61
C VAL A 25 -3.80 -9.57 9.87
N ALA A 26 -4.16 -10.24 10.96
CA ALA A 26 -3.59 -11.55 11.29
C ALA A 26 -3.91 -12.59 10.23
N ALA A 27 -5.16 -12.60 9.74
CA ALA A 27 -5.57 -13.52 8.68
C ALA A 27 -4.80 -13.27 7.39
N LEU A 28 -4.59 -12.00 7.04
CA LEU A 28 -3.81 -11.62 5.86
C LEU A 28 -2.34 -12.02 6.02
N MET A 29 -1.77 -11.87 7.21
CA MET A 29 -0.39 -12.29 7.46
C MET A 29 -0.21 -13.78 7.19
N GLU A 30 -1.14 -14.61 7.67
CA GLU A 30 -1.10 -16.05 7.41
C GLU A 30 -1.17 -16.35 5.91
N SER A 31 -2.10 -15.71 5.21
CA SER A 31 -2.28 -15.89 3.78
C SER A 31 -1.04 -15.48 3.00
N ILE A 32 -0.47 -14.33 3.34
CA ILE A 32 0.71 -13.79 2.65
C ILE A 32 1.92 -14.69 2.88
N GLN A 33 2.09 -15.24 4.08
CA GLN A 33 3.17 -16.18 4.36
C GLN A 33 3.03 -17.49 3.58
N ALA A 34 1.79 -17.94 3.38
CA ALA A 34 1.53 -19.22 2.72
C ALA A 34 1.63 -19.12 1.19
N ILE A 35 1.05 -18.09 0.59
CA ILE A 35 0.92 -17.99 -0.88
C ILE A 35 1.31 -16.64 -1.46
N GLY A 36 1.82 -15.72 -0.64
CA GLY A 36 2.19 -14.37 -1.07
C GLY A 36 1.00 -13.43 -1.15
N LEU A 37 1.27 -12.16 -1.45
CA LEU A 37 0.23 -11.15 -1.61
C LEU A 37 -0.47 -11.35 -2.94
N GLN A 38 -1.78 -11.64 -2.91
CA GLN A 38 -2.56 -11.97 -4.10
C GLN A 38 -3.06 -10.72 -4.84
N GLU A 39 -3.32 -9.63 -4.13
CA GLU A 39 -3.82 -8.41 -4.73
C GLU A 39 -2.89 -7.24 -4.41
N PRO A 40 -2.54 -6.42 -5.42
CA PRO A 40 -1.74 -5.24 -5.17
C PRO A 40 -2.54 -4.17 -4.41
N ILE A 41 -1.85 -3.32 -3.68
CA ILE A 41 -2.46 -2.13 -3.10
C ILE A 41 -2.39 -0.99 -4.12
N ASP A 42 -3.31 -0.05 -4.04
CA ASP A 42 -3.33 1.10 -4.94
C ASP A 42 -2.43 2.21 -4.40
N VAL A 43 -1.56 2.72 -5.26
CA VAL A 43 -0.58 3.75 -4.91
C VAL A 43 -0.61 4.84 -5.98
N LEU A 44 -0.57 6.09 -5.55
CA LEU A 44 -0.42 7.23 -6.45
C LEU A 44 1.03 7.67 -6.50
N GLU A 45 1.56 7.83 -7.70
CA GLU A 45 2.88 8.41 -7.91
C GLU A 45 2.71 9.89 -8.24
N VAL A 46 3.20 10.75 -7.35
CA VAL A 46 3.10 12.21 -7.50
C VAL A 46 4.50 12.80 -7.31
N ASP A 47 5.00 13.48 -8.32
CA ASP A 47 6.33 14.11 -8.29
C ASP A 47 7.45 13.16 -7.85
N GLY A 48 7.39 11.92 -8.33
CA GLY A 48 8.39 10.90 -8.00
C GLY A 48 8.24 10.26 -6.64
N GLU A 49 7.17 10.58 -5.89
CA GLU A 49 6.90 10.03 -4.58
C GLU A 49 5.67 9.14 -4.62
N TYR A 50 5.63 8.12 -3.77
CA TYR A 50 4.53 7.15 -3.72
C TYR A 50 3.64 7.41 -2.51
N TYR A 51 2.33 7.48 -2.75
CA TYR A 51 1.32 7.72 -1.71
C TYR A 51 0.29 6.61 -1.73
N GLY A 52 0.14 5.91 -0.61
CA GLY A 52 -0.84 4.84 -0.46
C GLY A 52 -2.03 5.28 0.37
N PHE A 53 -3.23 5.25 -0.23
CA PHE A 53 -4.47 5.65 0.44
C PHE A 53 -5.41 4.48 0.70
N SER A 54 -5.14 3.33 0.11
CA SER A 54 -5.97 2.13 0.26
C SER A 54 -5.12 0.93 0.62
N GLY A 55 -5.76 -0.21 0.86
CA GLY A 55 -5.05 -1.44 1.19
C GLY A 55 -4.37 -1.38 2.55
N CYS A 56 -4.98 -0.69 3.52
CA CYS A 56 -4.38 -0.48 4.84
C CYS A 56 -4.06 -1.80 5.56
N HIS A 57 -4.96 -2.78 5.47
CA HIS A 57 -4.76 -4.08 6.11
C HIS A 57 -3.61 -4.85 5.46
N ARG A 58 -3.54 -4.82 4.13
CA ARG A 58 -2.46 -5.48 3.38
C ARG A 58 -1.12 -4.83 3.66
N TYR A 59 -1.10 -3.49 3.69
CA TYR A 59 0.12 -2.75 4.00
C TYR A 59 0.63 -3.10 5.40
N GLU A 60 -0.24 -3.10 6.39
CA GLU A 60 0.15 -3.45 7.75
C GLU A 60 0.62 -4.89 7.86
N ALA A 61 -0.08 -5.83 7.20
CA ALA A 61 0.32 -7.23 7.20
C ALA A 61 1.72 -7.42 6.63
N CYS A 62 2.02 -6.81 5.49
CA CYS A 62 3.34 -6.89 4.87
C CYS A 62 4.41 -6.23 5.74
N SER A 63 4.10 -5.11 6.38
CA SER A 63 5.01 -4.43 7.30
C SER A 63 5.35 -5.31 8.50
N ARG A 64 4.35 -5.94 9.10
CA ARG A 64 4.57 -6.82 10.25
C ARG A 64 5.36 -8.06 9.90
N LEU A 65 5.23 -8.54 8.67
CA LEU A 65 6.01 -9.67 8.17
C LEU A 65 7.44 -9.26 7.78
N GLU A 66 7.76 -7.99 7.94
CA GLU A 66 9.08 -7.43 7.63
C GLU A 66 9.50 -7.64 6.18
N GLN A 67 8.54 -7.59 5.26
CA GLN A 67 8.84 -7.66 3.84
C GLN A 67 9.48 -6.34 3.38
N GLU A 68 10.45 -6.44 2.50
CA GLU A 68 11.11 -5.25 1.97
C GLU A 68 10.24 -4.49 1.00
N THR A 69 9.46 -5.22 0.19
CA THR A 69 8.62 -4.63 -0.84
C THR A 69 7.18 -5.10 -0.70
N ILE A 70 6.28 -4.34 -1.31
CA ILE A 70 4.87 -4.71 -1.40
C ILE A 70 4.41 -4.48 -2.85
N LEU A 71 3.58 -5.40 -3.34
CA LEU A 71 3.05 -5.31 -4.69
C LEU A 71 2.05 -4.16 -4.78
N CYS A 72 2.27 -3.25 -5.72
CA CYS A 72 1.46 -2.04 -5.86
C CYS A 72 0.93 -1.90 -7.27
N ARG A 73 -0.32 -1.42 -7.36
CA ARG A 73 -0.87 -0.92 -8.61
C ARG A 73 -0.62 0.58 -8.61
N VAL A 74 0.35 1.01 -9.42
CA VAL A 74 0.83 2.39 -9.41
C VAL A 74 0.14 3.19 -10.49
N ARG A 75 -0.43 4.32 -10.11
CA ARG A 75 -1.04 5.27 -11.03
C ARG A 75 -0.34 6.61 -10.85
N ARG A 76 0.09 7.20 -11.96
CA ARG A 76 0.67 8.53 -11.95
C ARG A 76 -0.45 9.56 -11.84
N ALA A 77 -0.28 10.55 -10.96
CA ALA A 77 -1.30 11.56 -10.72
C ALA A 77 -0.66 12.93 -10.46
N PRO A 78 -1.38 14.03 -10.78
CA PRO A 78 -0.90 15.36 -10.43
C PRO A 78 -1.13 15.65 -8.95
N ARG A 79 -0.44 16.66 -8.44
CA ARG A 79 -0.52 17.06 -7.04
C ARG A 79 -1.95 17.42 -6.60
N SER A 80 -2.77 17.92 -7.51
CA SER A 80 -4.16 18.26 -7.23
C SER A 80 -4.99 17.05 -6.78
N VAL A 81 -4.69 15.87 -7.32
CA VAL A 81 -5.36 14.63 -6.90
C VAL A 81 -4.98 14.28 -5.47
N LEU A 82 -3.71 14.45 -5.12
CA LEU A 82 -3.23 14.22 -3.77
C LEU A 82 -3.97 15.09 -2.76
N GLN A 83 -4.14 16.39 -3.06
CA GLN A 83 -4.86 17.30 -2.20
C GLN A 83 -6.29 16.88 -1.95
N ARG A 84 -6.98 16.34 -2.96
CA ARG A 84 -8.33 15.83 -2.81
C ARG A 84 -8.40 14.66 -1.83
N HIS A 85 -7.41 13.79 -1.83
CA HIS A 85 -7.36 12.66 -0.91
C HIS A 85 -7.07 13.08 0.53
N LEU A 86 -6.42 14.22 0.71
CA LEU A 86 -6.07 14.74 2.03
C LEU A 86 -7.14 15.66 2.61
N ALA A 87 -8.03 16.16 1.78
CA ALA A 87 -9.06 17.11 2.19
C ALA A 87 -10.14 16.49 3.08
#